data_1dbec0cee0441df51b83839f8c52ae10
#
_entry.id   1dbec0cee0441df51b83839f8c52ae10
#
_cell.length_a   1.000
_cell.length_b   1.000
_cell.length_c   1.000
_cell.angle_alpha   90.00
_cell.angle_beta   90.00
_cell.angle_gamma   90.00
#
_symmetry.space_group_name_H-M   'P 1'
#
loop_
_entity.id
_entity.type
_entity.pdbx_description
1 polymer ?
#
loop_
_entity_poly.entity_id
_entity_poly.type
_entity_poly.pdbx_seq_one_letter_code
_entity_poly.pdbx_strand_id
1 'polypeptide(L)'
;MNPSPFVSPFASPFVSPFGLQPMQPIAPVVQQPPELTLKRVMNYYADYSGCGFWRMIWPEHILNAHQKMVVHGSTMMCFDPNYFRGAECVRIQRQATVHQLEFVKFLKNLSKDLGFRIIYEIDDLVFSEDIPEYNKFKPAFTDPQIRKTAQEIMELCDEVTVTCDFMKEYYMSKTANKNVTVIPNYPPKFWMGNFYNEKKISDNYDRYQKKPRILYAGSGAHFDVDNRVGQNDDFAHVNRVIRATKDKYQWVFLGAYPLPLHDLIQSRELEYHPWETLYRYPERIANLNVNMMVAPLQDNTFNKAKSDLKFVEACSYGLPIACQNIVTYENAPYKFDTGEEMIDIVDDVLSKKGRYMNISAKMRKLADTRWLENEDNINKYVELHTLPYGHRDRKLLNAVNGIVA
;
A
#
# COMPACT_ATOMS: atom_id res chain seq x y z
N MET A 1 57.15 -12.80 -23.22
CA MET A 1 56.76 -12.26 -24.55
C MET A 1 55.91 -11.01 -24.26
N ASN A 2 56.54 -9.83 -24.47
CA ASN A 2 55.85 -8.54 -24.30
C ASN A 2 55.03 -8.21 -25.54
N PRO A 3 53.78 -7.74 -25.44
CA PRO A 3 53.07 -7.19 -26.59
C PRO A 3 53.56 -5.77 -26.92
N SER A 4 53.85 -5.57 -28.18
CA SER A 4 54.27 -4.32 -28.84
C SER A 4 53.18 -3.26 -28.85
N PRO A 5 53.47 -1.95 -28.72
CA PRO A 5 52.47 -0.89 -28.83
C PRO A 5 52.12 -0.60 -30.29
N PHE A 6 50.84 -0.56 -30.60
CA PHE A 6 50.29 -0.09 -31.87
C PHE A 6 50.53 1.43 -32.01
N VAL A 7 51.31 1.82 -32.97
CA VAL A 7 51.50 3.23 -33.40
C VAL A 7 50.54 3.47 -34.57
N SER A 8 49.66 4.45 -34.45
CA SER A 8 48.74 4.88 -35.50
C SER A 8 49.49 5.75 -36.55
N PRO A 9 49.33 5.50 -37.86
CA PRO A 9 50.14 6.18 -38.92
C PRO A 9 49.49 7.48 -39.46
N PHE A 10 48.60 8.14 -38.73
CA PHE A 10 47.96 9.39 -39.21
C PHE A 10 48.29 10.59 -38.30
N ALA A 11 49.56 11.03 -38.29
CA ALA A 11 49.92 12.35 -37.79
C ALA A 11 50.49 13.16 -38.97
N SER A 12 49.67 13.90 -39.69
CA SER A 12 50.11 14.95 -40.61
C SER A 12 50.21 16.25 -39.85
N PRO A 13 51.33 16.96 -39.91
CA PRO A 13 51.44 18.27 -39.31
C PRO A 13 50.78 19.31 -40.23
N PHE A 14 49.57 19.75 -39.87
CA PHE A 14 48.97 20.95 -40.49
C PHE A 14 49.65 22.18 -39.89
N VAL A 15 50.50 22.85 -40.65
CA VAL A 15 51.04 24.18 -40.36
C VAL A 15 50.00 25.19 -40.80
N SER A 16 49.39 25.92 -39.86
CA SER A 16 48.44 27.01 -40.14
C SER A 16 49.18 28.23 -40.67
N PRO A 17 48.79 28.88 -41.82
CA PRO A 17 49.42 30.04 -42.33
C PRO A 17 49.12 31.37 -41.60
N PHE A 18 48.36 31.32 -40.53
CA PHE A 18 47.99 32.51 -39.75
C PHE A 18 48.62 32.51 -38.35
N GLY A 19 49.89 32.60 -38.17
CA GLY A 19 50.60 32.90 -36.97
C GLY A 19 49.92 32.96 -35.56
N LEU A 20 48.86 32.18 -35.38
CA LEU A 20 48.17 32.07 -34.10
C LEU A 20 48.99 31.12 -33.20
N GLN A 21 49.42 31.62 -32.07
CA GLN A 21 50.03 30.79 -31.02
C GLN A 21 49.08 29.65 -30.64
N PRO A 22 49.58 28.43 -30.44
CA PRO A 22 48.76 27.34 -30.00
C PRO A 22 48.12 27.71 -28.64
N MET A 23 46.80 27.83 -28.62
CA MET A 23 46.04 27.91 -27.36
C MET A 23 46.42 26.69 -26.52
N GLN A 24 46.93 26.91 -25.33
CA GLN A 24 47.12 25.84 -24.35
C GLN A 24 45.76 25.16 -24.14
N PRO A 25 45.71 23.83 -24.16
CA PRO A 25 44.48 23.14 -23.88
C PRO A 25 44.02 23.55 -22.48
N ILE A 26 42.88 24.24 -22.39
CA ILE A 26 42.17 24.45 -21.13
C ILE A 26 41.81 23.06 -20.65
N ALA A 27 42.47 22.59 -19.59
CA ALA A 27 42.11 21.35 -18.95
C ALA A 27 40.58 21.42 -18.65
N PRO A 28 39.78 20.44 -19.05
CA PRO A 28 38.38 20.45 -18.72
C PRO A 28 38.31 20.55 -17.20
N VAL A 29 37.71 21.62 -16.69
CA VAL A 29 37.29 21.70 -15.29
C VAL A 29 36.23 20.63 -15.18
N VAL A 30 36.61 19.44 -14.76
CA VAL A 30 35.68 18.41 -14.32
C VAL A 30 35.07 19.00 -13.05
N GLN A 31 33.99 19.76 -13.21
CA GLN A 31 33.11 20.03 -12.09
C GLN A 31 32.68 18.67 -11.59
N GLN A 32 33.21 18.29 -10.44
CA GLN A 32 32.63 17.14 -9.73
C GLN A 32 31.13 17.44 -9.61
N PRO A 33 30.25 16.55 -10.05
CA PRO A 33 28.81 16.74 -9.84
C PRO A 33 28.63 17.05 -8.35
N PRO A 34 27.76 18.01 -8.00
CA PRO A 34 27.51 18.34 -6.60
C PRO A 34 27.24 17.02 -5.88
N GLU A 35 27.96 16.80 -4.79
CA GLU A 35 27.78 15.60 -3.98
C GLU A 35 26.32 15.57 -3.57
N LEU A 36 25.57 14.68 -4.18
CA LEU A 36 24.16 14.48 -3.87
C LEU A 36 24.11 13.93 -2.44
N THR A 37 23.92 14.82 -1.47
CA THR A 37 23.77 14.49 -0.04
C THR A 37 22.38 13.92 0.25
N LEU A 38 21.83 13.12 -0.68
CA LEU A 38 20.55 12.45 -0.47
C LEU A 38 20.72 11.38 0.60
N LYS A 39 19.83 11.44 1.59
CA LYS A 39 19.77 10.47 2.67
C LYS A 39 19.41 9.08 2.13
N ARG A 40 20.15 8.08 2.61
CA ARG A 40 20.04 6.71 2.14
C ARG A 40 19.16 5.88 3.07
N VAL A 41 18.20 5.13 2.50
CA VAL A 41 17.33 4.22 3.21
C VAL A 41 17.43 2.82 2.64
N MET A 42 17.44 1.82 3.52
CA MET A 42 17.48 0.40 3.17
C MET A 42 16.14 -0.24 3.52
N ASN A 43 15.42 -0.78 2.53
CA ASN A 43 14.15 -1.45 2.72
C ASN A 43 14.30 -2.97 2.58
N TYR A 44 13.73 -3.72 3.55
CA TYR A 44 13.63 -5.17 3.49
C TYR A 44 12.16 -5.58 3.41
N TYR A 45 11.72 -5.99 2.23
CA TYR A 45 10.34 -6.37 1.96
C TYR A 45 9.99 -7.73 2.58
N ALA A 46 8.75 -7.91 3.00
CA ALA A 46 8.22 -9.23 3.36
C ALA A 46 7.99 -10.07 2.11
N ASP A 47 7.49 -9.42 1.04
CA ASP A 47 7.07 -10.09 -0.19
C ASP A 47 7.01 -9.10 -1.38
N TYR A 48 6.80 -9.65 -2.57
CA TYR A 48 6.48 -8.92 -3.79
C TYR A 48 4.98 -9.03 -4.14
N SER A 49 4.12 -9.05 -3.12
CA SER A 49 2.66 -9.04 -3.25
C SER A 49 2.07 -7.67 -2.88
N GLY A 50 0.75 -7.61 -2.70
CA GLY A 50 0.06 -6.36 -2.35
C GLY A 50 0.70 -5.63 -1.17
N CYS A 51 0.98 -6.33 -0.06
CA CYS A 51 1.55 -5.70 1.15
C CYS A 51 2.92 -5.09 0.89
N GLY A 52 3.83 -5.82 0.21
CA GLY A 52 5.15 -5.33 -0.14
C GLY A 52 5.09 -4.09 -1.05
N PHE A 53 4.21 -4.10 -2.05
CA PHE A 53 4.06 -2.97 -2.96
C PHE A 53 3.45 -1.74 -2.28
N TRP A 54 2.32 -1.88 -1.58
CA TRP A 54 1.65 -0.75 -0.96
C TRP A 54 2.48 -0.08 0.14
N ARG A 55 3.21 -0.88 0.91
CA ARG A 55 3.89 -0.39 2.10
C ARG A 55 5.34 0.01 1.87
N MET A 56 6.02 -0.62 0.92
CA MET A 56 7.47 -0.50 0.73
C MET A 56 7.84 -0.06 -0.69
N ILE A 57 7.42 -0.81 -1.72
CA ILE A 57 7.95 -0.67 -3.08
C ILE A 57 7.42 0.60 -3.77
N TRP A 58 6.10 0.90 -3.67
CA TRP A 58 5.56 2.14 -4.23
C TRP A 58 6.13 3.39 -3.54
N PRO A 59 6.17 3.49 -2.19
CA PRO A 59 6.86 4.59 -1.52
C PRO A 59 8.32 4.74 -1.92
N GLU A 60 9.07 3.64 -2.01
CA GLU A 60 10.46 3.65 -2.50
C GLU A 60 10.56 4.24 -3.91
N HIS A 61 9.73 3.75 -4.84
CA HIS A 61 9.71 4.24 -6.21
C HIS A 61 9.48 5.76 -6.27
N ILE A 62 8.52 6.27 -5.50
CA ILE A 62 8.18 7.69 -5.49
C ILE A 62 9.28 8.52 -4.84
N LEU A 63 9.84 8.09 -3.71
CA LEU A 63 10.94 8.79 -3.06
C LEU A 63 12.17 8.91 -3.96
N ASN A 64 12.51 7.85 -4.69
CA ASN A 64 13.58 7.84 -5.67
C ASN A 64 13.25 8.72 -6.90
N ALA A 65 12.05 8.59 -7.47
CA ALA A 65 11.62 9.35 -8.65
C ALA A 65 11.58 10.87 -8.40
N HIS A 66 11.17 11.28 -7.19
CA HIS A 66 11.14 12.68 -6.76
C HIS A 66 12.47 13.18 -6.17
N GLN A 67 13.53 12.36 -6.22
CA GLN A 67 14.85 12.69 -5.69
C GLN A 67 14.84 13.21 -4.23
N LYS A 68 13.91 12.69 -3.42
CA LYS A 68 13.82 13.06 -2.00
C LYS A 68 14.80 12.27 -1.14
N MET A 69 15.07 11.02 -1.54
CA MET A 69 15.95 10.08 -0.85
C MET A 69 16.53 9.09 -1.86
N VAL A 70 17.57 8.36 -1.46
CA VAL A 70 18.04 7.17 -2.16
C VAL A 70 17.57 5.95 -1.38
N VAL A 71 16.57 5.26 -1.88
CA VAL A 71 15.98 4.08 -1.22
C VAL A 71 16.36 2.82 -2.00
N HIS A 72 16.91 1.84 -1.28
CA HIS A 72 17.30 0.53 -1.82
C HIS A 72 16.46 -0.56 -1.16
N GLY A 73 15.73 -1.30 -1.97
CA GLY A 73 14.87 -2.38 -1.48
C GLY A 73 15.33 -3.78 -1.87
N SER A 74 15.15 -4.73 -0.98
CA SER A 74 15.48 -6.14 -1.18
C SER A 74 14.64 -7.05 -0.28
N THR A 75 14.52 -8.33 -0.67
CA THR A 75 14.09 -9.41 0.23
C THR A 75 15.27 -10.18 0.82
N MET A 76 16.49 -9.92 0.35
CA MET A 76 17.71 -10.62 0.76
C MET A 76 18.40 -9.85 1.89
N MET A 77 18.56 -10.50 3.05
CA MET A 77 19.30 -9.94 4.18
C MET A 77 20.81 -9.92 3.89
N CYS A 78 21.43 -8.77 4.13
CA CYS A 78 22.87 -8.58 3.96
C CYS A 78 23.55 -8.42 5.32
N PHE A 79 24.51 -9.28 5.66
CA PHE A 79 25.27 -9.22 6.90
C PHE A 79 26.64 -8.55 6.75
N ASP A 80 26.89 -7.86 5.62
CA ASP A 80 28.11 -7.04 5.45
C ASP A 80 27.91 -5.66 6.08
N PRO A 81 28.66 -5.25 7.12
CA PRO A 81 28.56 -3.92 7.72
C PRO A 81 28.79 -2.78 6.75
N ASN A 82 29.62 -2.97 5.73
CA ASN A 82 29.92 -1.91 4.76
C ASN A 82 28.71 -1.53 3.91
N TYR A 83 27.77 -2.46 3.73
CA TYR A 83 26.54 -2.22 2.99
C TYR A 83 25.66 -1.13 3.64
N PHE A 84 25.77 -0.94 4.96
CA PHE A 84 24.95 0.00 5.74
C PHE A 84 25.65 1.36 5.99
N ARG A 85 26.90 1.55 5.52
CA ARG A 85 27.58 2.84 5.68
C ARG A 85 26.80 3.96 4.99
N GLY A 86 26.55 5.07 5.70
CA GLY A 86 25.77 6.20 5.20
C GLY A 86 24.25 5.95 5.12
N ALA A 87 23.73 4.85 5.68
CA ALA A 87 22.31 4.69 5.85
C ALA A 87 21.78 5.59 6.98
N GLU A 88 20.65 6.28 6.75
CA GLU A 88 19.90 7.02 7.76
C GLU A 88 18.90 6.10 8.48
N CYS A 89 18.34 5.14 7.70
CA CYS A 89 17.29 4.26 8.18
C CYS A 89 17.36 2.90 7.48
N VAL A 90 17.08 1.85 8.25
CA VAL A 90 16.79 0.49 7.77
C VAL A 90 15.35 0.17 8.12
N ARG A 91 14.51 -0.06 7.13
CA ARG A 91 13.09 -0.40 7.32
C ARG A 91 12.85 -1.85 6.96
N ILE A 92 12.25 -2.60 7.86
CA ILE A 92 12.00 -4.04 7.71
C ILE A 92 10.50 -4.32 7.82
N GLN A 93 9.96 -5.11 6.89
CA GLN A 93 8.53 -5.38 6.82
C GLN A 93 8.22 -6.80 7.28
N ARG A 94 7.34 -6.93 8.30
CA ARG A 94 6.70 -8.18 8.73
C ARG A 94 7.67 -9.35 8.96
N GLN A 95 8.89 -9.06 9.40
CA GLN A 95 9.88 -10.07 9.71
C GLN A 95 9.50 -10.80 11.01
N ALA A 96 9.54 -12.16 11.01
CA ALA A 96 9.03 -12.97 12.11
C ALA A 96 9.73 -14.32 12.30
N THR A 97 10.77 -14.62 11.52
CA THR A 97 11.53 -15.85 11.65
C THR A 97 12.77 -15.68 12.52
N VAL A 98 13.30 -16.79 13.07
CA VAL A 98 14.53 -16.78 13.89
C VAL A 98 15.71 -16.19 13.10
N HIS A 99 15.87 -16.52 11.85
CA HIS A 99 16.95 -15.96 11.00
C HIS A 99 16.80 -14.45 10.79
N GLN A 100 15.57 -13.97 10.66
CA GLN A 100 15.28 -12.54 10.58
C GLN A 100 15.54 -11.82 11.91
N LEU A 101 15.27 -12.47 13.04
CA LEU A 101 15.63 -11.96 14.36
C LEU A 101 17.14 -11.78 14.49
N GLU A 102 17.92 -12.76 14.07
CA GLU A 102 19.40 -12.64 14.08
C GLU A 102 19.87 -11.49 13.18
N PHE A 103 19.25 -11.30 12.04
CA PHE A 103 19.53 -10.14 11.19
C PHE A 103 19.21 -8.81 11.90
N VAL A 104 18.08 -8.71 12.60
CA VAL A 104 17.72 -7.48 13.33
C VAL A 104 18.66 -7.24 14.52
N LYS A 105 19.10 -8.29 15.23
CA LYS A 105 20.15 -8.19 16.27
C LYS A 105 21.47 -7.68 15.69
N PHE A 106 21.87 -8.19 14.53
CA PHE A 106 23.04 -7.67 13.79
C PHE A 106 22.87 -6.18 13.46
N LEU A 107 21.74 -5.79 12.88
CA LEU A 107 21.43 -4.38 12.58
C LEU A 107 21.45 -3.50 13.83
N LYS A 108 20.86 -3.97 14.95
CA LYS A 108 20.82 -3.22 16.21
C LYS A 108 22.19 -3.00 16.82
N ASN A 109 23.11 -3.96 16.69
CA ASN A 109 24.48 -3.77 17.10
C ASN A 109 25.20 -2.79 16.18
N LEU A 110 25.07 -2.95 14.86
CA LEU A 110 25.70 -2.09 13.85
C LEU A 110 25.20 -0.64 13.91
N SER A 111 23.93 -0.43 14.24
CA SER A 111 23.34 0.91 14.34
C SER A 111 23.96 1.77 15.45
N LYS A 112 24.54 1.16 16.50
CA LYS A 112 25.27 1.88 17.56
C LYS A 112 26.52 2.57 17.02
N ASP A 113 27.18 1.97 16.03
CA ASP A 113 28.41 2.46 15.45
C ASP A 113 28.16 3.38 14.26
N LEU A 114 27.14 3.07 13.43
CA LEU A 114 26.84 3.78 12.19
C LEU A 114 25.74 4.85 12.32
N GLY A 115 24.97 4.85 13.42
CA GLY A 115 23.99 5.89 13.73
C GLY A 115 22.65 5.80 12.98
N PHE A 116 22.36 4.74 12.20
CA PHE A 116 21.10 4.59 11.52
C PHE A 116 19.97 4.09 12.45
N ARG A 117 18.73 4.37 12.07
CA ARG A 117 17.52 3.89 12.77
C ARG A 117 16.98 2.61 12.14
N ILE A 118 16.30 1.82 12.94
CA ILE A 118 15.62 0.59 12.51
C ILE A 118 14.13 0.77 12.72
N ILE A 119 13.34 0.65 11.63
CA ILE A 119 11.89 0.78 11.65
C ILE A 119 11.27 -0.57 11.26
N TYR A 120 10.33 -1.06 12.08
CA TYR A 120 9.51 -2.21 11.75
C TYR A 120 8.21 -1.77 11.08
N GLU A 121 7.89 -2.33 9.92
CA GLU A 121 6.65 -2.05 9.20
C GLU A 121 5.69 -3.21 9.32
N ILE A 122 4.43 -2.92 9.69
CA ILE A 122 3.37 -3.92 9.73
C ILE A 122 2.02 -3.29 9.34
N ASP A 123 1.29 -3.92 8.43
CA ASP A 123 0.09 -3.39 7.79
C ASP A 123 -1.21 -4.11 8.17
N ASP A 124 -1.11 -5.19 8.98
CA ASP A 124 -2.26 -5.98 9.44
C ASP A 124 -1.92 -6.65 10.80
N LEU A 125 -2.91 -7.19 11.52
CA LEU A 125 -2.70 -7.94 12.77
C LEU A 125 -2.25 -9.39 12.50
N VAL A 126 -1.23 -9.58 11.65
CA VAL A 126 -0.81 -10.92 11.20
C VAL A 126 -0.13 -11.77 12.26
N PHE A 127 0.40 -11.19 13.35
CA PHE A 127 1.02 -11.94 14.44
C PHE A 127 0.19 -11.86 15.72
N SER A 128 -1.13 -11.95 15.58
CA SER A 128 -2.10 -11.79 16.66
C SER A 128 -2.99 -13.03 16.81
N GLU A 129 -3.44 -13.28 18.06
CA GLU A 129 -4.49 -14.27 18.34
C GLU A 129 -5.86 -13.83 17.82
N ASP A 130 -6.03 -12.52 17.60
CA ASP A 130 -7.29 -11.93 17.17
C ASP A 130 -7.61 -12.18 15.67
N ILE A 131 -6.76 -12.91 14.94
CA ILE A 131 -7.08 -13.37 13.58
C ILE A 131 -8.30 -14.29 13.64
N PRO A 132 -9.40 -13.99 12.92
CA PRO A 132 -10.61 -14.77 13.01
C PRO A 132 -10.42 -16.18 12.44
N GLU A 133 -11.23 -17.15 12.95
CA GLU A 133 -11.13 -18.57 12.58
C GLU A 133 -11.44 -18.83 11.10
N TYR A 134 -12.26 -18.00 10.48
CA TYR A 134 -12.54 -18.12 9.03
C TYR A 134 -11.33 -17.74 8.15
N ASN A 135 -10.37 -16.98 8.68
CA ASN A 135 -9.22 -16.57 7.91
C ASN A 135 -8.27 -17.75 7.66
N LYS A 136 -8.15 -18.17 6.41
CA LYS A 136 -7.33 -19.33 6.02
C LYS A 136 -5.84 -19.20 6.37
N PHE A 137 -5.35 -17.99 6.61
CA PHE A 137 -3.95 -17.74 6.98
C PHE A 137 -3.69 -17.79 8.48
N LYS A 138 -4.75 -17.88 9.32
CA LYS A 138 -4.62 -17.94 10.77
C LYS A 138 -3.58 -18.95 11.24
N PRO A 139 -3.58 -20.23 10.79
CA PRO A 139 -2.63 -21.23 11.28
C PRO A 139 -1.16 -20.84 11.08
N ALA A 140 -0.85 -20.15 9.98
CA ALA A 140 0.52 -19.73 9.67
C ALA A 140 0.99 -18.55 10.54
N PHE A 141 0.07 -17.65 10.93
CA PHE A 141 0.43 -16.44 11.67
C PHE A 141 0.27 -16.55 13.18
N THR A 142 -0.50 -17.52 13.67
CA THR A 142 -0.74 -17.70 15.10
C THR A 142 0.22 -18.68 15.77
N ASP A 143 1.20 -19.23 15.04
CA ASP A 143 2.26 -20.04 15.64
C ASP A 143 2.94 -19.26 16.77
N PRO A 144 3.00 -19.83 18.01
CA PRO A 144 3.53 -19.13 19.16
C PRO A 144 4.99 -18.68 18.99
N GLN A 145 5.81 -19.46 18.27
CA GLN A 145 7.22 -19.10 18.03
C GLN A 145 7.32 -17.93 17.07
N ILE A 146 6.52 -17.92 15.99
CA ILE A 146 6.47 -16.82 15.02
C ILE A 146 6.02 -15.53 15.71
N ARG A 147 4.96 -15.57 16.52
CA ARG A 147 4.47 -14.42 17.26
C ARG A 147 5.48 -13.86 18.25
N LYS A 148 6.11 -14.74 19.04
CA LYS A 148 7.16 -14.36 19.99
C LYS A 148 8.33 -13.70 19.28
N THR A 149 8.76 -14.28 18.16
CA THR A 149 9.87 -13.75 17.35
C THR A 149 9.52 -12.39 16.74
N ALA A 150 8.33 -12.23 16.19
CA ALA A 150 7.86 -10.95 15.65
C ALA A 150 7.82 -9.86 16.74
N GLN A 151 7.32 -10.19 17.93
CA GLN A 151 7.30 -9.27 19.08
C GLN A 151 8.72 -8.86 19.49
N GLU A 152 9.65 -9.81 19.62
CA GLU A 152 11.06 -9.53 19.96
C GLU A 152 11.71 -8.61 18.91
N ILE A 153 11.44 -8.84 17.62
CA ILE A 153 11.92 -7.97 16.54
C ILE A 153 11.34 -6.55 16.66
N MET A 154 10.03 -6.40 16.90
CA MET A 154 9.40 -5.08 17.07
C MET A 154 10.01 -4.32 18.27
N GLU A 155 10.33 -5.03 19.37
CA GLU A 155 10.91 -4.43 20.57
C GLU A 155 12.39 -4.03 20.39
N LEU A 156 13.12 -4.69 19.49
CA LEU A 156 14.48 -4.31 19.12
C LEU A 156 14.54 -3.07 18.19
N CYS A 157 13.47 -2.81 17.44
CA CYS A 157 13.40 -1.68 16.52
C CYS A 157 13.21 -0.35 17.25
N ASP A 158 13.65 0.73 16.64
CA ASP A 158 13.52 2.07 17.22
C ASP A 158 12.09 2.61 17.07
N GLU A 159 11.34 2.10 16.09
CA GLU A 159 9.97 2.52 15.79
C GLU A 159 9.21 1.41 15.06
N VAL A 160 7.89 1.39 15.23
CA VAL A 160 6.96 0.54 14.47
C VAL A 160 6.06 1.43 13.62
N THR A 161 5.86 1.12 12.33
CA THR A 161 4.90 1.80 11.47
C THR A 161 3.71 0.90 11.18
N VAL A 162 2.52 1.49 11.21
CA VAL A 162 1.21 0.84 11.04
C VAL A 162 0.31 1.64 10.10
N THR A 163 -0.85 1.10 9.72
CA THR A 163 -1.74 1.72 8.73
C THR A 163 -2.83 2.61 9.31
N CYS A 164 -3.22 2.43 10.58
CA CYS A 164 -4.33 3.16 11.22
C CYS A 164 -4.12 3.31 12.73
N ASP A 165 -4.90 4.22 13.34
CA ASP A 165 -4.80 4.52 14.77
C ASP A 165 -5.18 3.31 15.64
N PHE A 166 -6.16 2.50 15.22
CA PHE A 166 -6.52 1.28 15.95
C PHE A 166 -5.31 0.32 16.07
N MET A 167 -4.55 0.12 14.98
CA MET A 167 -3.33 -0.68 15.02
C MET A 167 -2.25 -0.05 15.91
N LYS A 168 -2.12 1.27 15.88
CA LYS A 168 -1.19 2.00 16.77
C LYS A 168 -1.49 1.67 18.22
N GLU A 169 -2.71 1.87 18.67
CA GLU A 169 -3.14 1.57 20.05
C GLU A 169 -2.96 0.10 20.39
N TYR A 170 -3.32 -0.79 19.47
CA TYR A 170 -3.15 -2.22 19.64
C TYR A 170 -1.69 -2.61 19.89
N TYR A 171 -0.76 -2.23 19.01
CA TYR A 171 0.65 -2.59 19.17
C TYR A 171 1.30 -1.88 20.36
N MET A 172 0.94 -0.63 20.65
CA MET A 172 1.36 0.04 21.88
C MET A 172 0.92 -0.71 23.15
N SER A 173 -0.21 -1.41 23.12
CA SER A 173 -0.69 -2.21 24.25
C SER A 173 0.02 -3.57 24.37
N LYS A 174 0.45 -4.16 23.25
CA LYS A 174 0.96 -5.56 23.19
C LYS A 174 2.48 -5.67 23.19
N THR A 175 3.23 -4.62 22.85
CA THR A 175 4.69 -4.63 22.80
C THR A 175 5.31 -3.66 23.80
N ALA A 176 6.57 -3.86 24.16
CA ALA A 176 7.32 -2.90 24.95
C ALA A 176 7.68 -1.64 24.16
N ASN A 177 7.76 -1.72 22.83
CA ASN A 177 7.99 -0.57 21.98
C ASN A 177 6.74 0.32 21.90
N LYS A 178 6.85 1.53 22.47
CA LYS A 178 5.77 2.53 22.46
C LYS A 178 5.88 3.56 21.34
N ASN A 179 6.93 3.48 20.52
CA ASN A 179 7.14 4.35 19.37
C ASN A 179 6.42 3.78 18.16
N VAL A 180 5.13 4.05 18.04
CA VAL A 180 4.28 3.56 16.93
C VAL A 180 3.74 4.74 16.13
N THR A 181 4.05 4.79 14.83
CA THR A 181 3.63 5.86 13.91
C THR A 181 2.66 5.33 12.87
N VAL A 182 1.59 6.08 12.64
CA VAL A 182 0.60 5.77 11.59
C VAL A 182 1.05 6.36 10.27
N ILE A 183 1.22 5.49 9.27
CA ILE A 183 1.39 5.83 7.86
C ILE A 183 0.26 5.15 7.08
N PRO A 184 -0.81 5.85 6.73
CA PRO A 184 -1.92 5.27 5.96
C PRO A 184 -1.48 4.74 4.60
N ASN A 185 -2.30 3.91 3.97
CA ASN A 185 -2.07 3.51 2.59
C ASN A 185 -2.38 4.67 1.66
N TYR A 186 -1.43 4.98 0.78
CA TYR A 186 -1.53 6.00 -0.25
C TYR A 186 -1.49 5.34 -1.64
N PRO A 187 -2.57 5.43 -2.44
CA PRO A 187 -2.57 4.88 -3.78
C PRO A 187 -1.57 5.65 -4.66
N PRO A 188 -0.73 4.95 -5.43
CA PRO A 188 0.14 5.60 -6.40
C PRO A 188 -0.68 6.06 -7.61
N LYS A 189 -0.61 7.36 -7.90
CA LYS A 189 -1.34 7.99 -9.00
C LYS A 189 -0.90 7.46 -10.36
N PHE A 190 0.40 7.20 -10.53
CA PHE A 190 0.94 6.64 -11.78
C PHE A 190 0.36 5.25 -12.09
N TRP A 191 -0.03 4.48 -11.06
CA TRP A 191 -0.57 3.13 -11.21
C TRP A 191 -2.10 3.09 -11.30
N MET A 192 -2.83 3.90 -10.50
CA MET A 192 -4.29 3.88 -10.43
C MET A 192 -4.96 5.11 -11.04
N GLY A 193 -4.27 6.25 -11.08
CA GLY A 193 -4.88 7.54 -11.39
C GLY A 193 -5.40 7.69 -12.82
N ASN A 194 -4.85 6.94 -13.76
CA ASN A 194 -5.20 7.00 -15.19
C ASN A 194 -6.48 6.23 -15.54
N PHE A 195 -7.06 5.46 -14.61
CA PHE A 195 -8.25 4.66 -14.86
C PHE A 195 -9.57 5.37 -14.55
N TYR A 196 -9.53 6.55 -13.93
CA TYR A 196 -10.71 7.40 -13.81
C TYR A 196 -11.08 8.00 -15.15
N ASN A 197 -12.35 7.78 -15.54
CA ASN A 197 -12.91 8.37 -16.77
C ASN A 197 -14.39 8.66 -16.55
N GLU A 198 -14.73 9.95 -16.41
CA GLU A 198 -16.08 10.42 -16.12
C GLU A 198 -17.08 10.01 -17.22
N LYS A 199 -16.67 10.12 -18.49
CA LYS A 199 -17.51 9.69 -19.62
C LYS A 199 -17.81 8.18 -19.53
N LYS A 200 -16.81 7.36 -19.27
CA LYS A 200 -16.99 5.90 -19.11
C LYS A 200 -17.93 5.58 -17.94
N ILE A 201 -17.81 6.29 -16.82
CA ILE A 201 -18.69 6.14 -15.65
C ILE A 201 -20.14 6.47 -16.03
N SER A 202 -20.34 7.59 -16.75
CA SER A 202 -21.65 8.00 -17.25
C SER A 202 -22.23 6.98 -18.23
N ASP A 203 -21.44 6.51 -19.20
CA ASP A 203 -21.86 5.53 -20.19
C ASP A 203 -22.19 4.17 -19.54
N ASN A 204 -21.45 3.77 -18.49
CA ASN A 204 -21.74 2.56 -17.73
C ASN A 204 -23.05 2.68 -16.94
N TYR A 205 -23.33 3.86 -16.36
CA TYR A 205 -24.60 4.10 -15.68
C TYR A 205 -25.78 3.87 -16.65
N ASP A 206 -25.74 4.48 -17.84
CA ASP A 206 -26.81 4.34 -18.83
C ASP A 206 -26.94 2.91 -19.35
N ARG A 207 -25.80 2.25 -19.63
CA ARG A 207 -25.76 0.89 -20.16
C ARG A 207 -26.34 -0.14 -19.23
N TYR A 208 -26.04 -0.03 -17.94
CA TYR A 208 -26.42 -1.02 -16.93
C TYR A 208 -27.59 -0.57 -16.05
N GLN A 209 -28.35 0.44 -16.46
CA GLN A 209 -29.48 1.00 -15.68
C GLN A 209 -30.50 -0.06 -15.26
N LYS A 210 -30.78 -1.07 -16.11
CA LYS A 210 -31.74 -2.14 -15.82
C LYS A 210 -31.20 -3.20 -14.84
N LYS A 211 -29.90 -3.43 -14.83
CA LYS A 211 -29.21 -4.39 -13.96
C LYS A 211 -27.82 -3.83 -13.60
N PRO A 212 -27.74 -2.90 -12.63
CA PRO A 212 -26.49 -2.30 -12.24
C PRO A 212 -25.47 -3.35 -11.75
N ARG A 213 -24.20 -3.08 -12.00
CA ARG A 213 -23.08 -3.97 -11.68
C ARG A 213 -22.43 -3.56 -10.38
N ILE A 214 -22.45 -4.46 -9.39
CA ILE A 214 -21.92 -4.21 -8.03
C ILE A 214 -20.72 -5.11 -7.78
N LEU A 215 -19.57 -4.52 -7.47
CA LEU A 215 -18.29 -5.22 -7.31
C LEU A 215 -17.94 -5.43 -5.83
N TYR A 216 -17.55 -6.63 -5.51
CA TYR A 216 -16.65 -6.92 -4.41
C TYR A 216 -15.28 -7.37 -4.96
N ALA A 217 -14.19 -6.76 -4.52
CA ALA A 217 -12.83 -7.18 -4.82
C ALA A 217 -12.09 -7.55 -3.52
N GLY A 218 -11.60 -8.78 -3.42
CA GLY A 218 -10.91 -9.22 -2.20
C GLY A 218 -10.41 -10.66 -2.26
N SER A 219 -9.47 -10.96 -1.36
CA SER A 219 -8.86 -12.28 -1.23
C SER A 219 -9.73 -13.25 -0.43
N GLY A 220 -9.38 -14.54 -0.47
CA GLY A 220 -10.02 -15.57 0.35
C GLY A 220 -9.76 -15.45 1.87
N ALA A 221 -9.02 -14.44 2.32
CA ALA A 221 -8.84 -14.15 3.76
C ALA A 221 -10.13 -13.62 4.43
N HIS A 222 -11.10 -13.17 3.64
CA HIS A 222 -12.38 -12.62 4.09
C HIS A 222 -13.49 -13.66 4.17
N PHE A 223 -13.23 -14.90 3.74
CA PHE A 223 -14.24 -15.93 3.58
C PHE A 223 -13.85 -17.20 4.31
N ASP A 224 -14.86 -17.88 4.83
CA ASP A 224 -14.76 -19.24 5.39
C ASP A 224 -14.72 -20.27 4.25
N VAL A 225 -13.61 -20.27 3.49
CA VAL A 225 -13.45 -21.12 2.31
C VAL A 225 -13.46 -22.63 2.61
N ASP A 226 -13.12 -23.00 3.84
CA ASP A 226 -13.04 -24.38 4.31
C ASP A 226 -14.24 -24.79 5.19
N ASN A 227 -15.24 -23.93 5.35
CA ASN A 227 -16.42 -24.11 6.21
C ASN A 227 -16.07 -24.44 7.68
N ARG A 228 -15.06 -23.77 8.24
CA ARG A 228 -14.57 -24.01 9.61
C ARG A 228 -15.50 -23.46 10.69
N VAL A 229 -16.22 -22.38 10.37
CA VAL A 229 -17.08 -21.64 11.32
C VAL A 229 -18.50 -21.52 10.82
N GLY A 230 -18.94 -22.44 9.93
CA GLY A 230 -20.31 -22.46 9.41
C GLY A 230 -20.69 -21.20 8.63
N GLN A 231 -19.74 -20.65 7.85
CA GLN A 231 -19.91 -19.45 7.03
C GLN A 231 -20.12 -18.15 7.84
N ASN A 232 -19.72 -18.14 9.11
CA ASN A 232 -19.68 -16.92 9.92
C ASN A 232 -18.42 -16.10 9.61
N ASP A 233 -18.39 -15.50 8.43
CA ASP A 233 -17.29 -14.69 7.87
C ASP A 233 -17.74 -13.26 7.56
N ASP A 234 -16.91 -12.47 6.89
CA ASP A 234 -17.19 -11.07 6.56
C ASP A 234 -18.47 -10.88 5.72
N PHE A 235 -18.97 -11.94 5.08
CA PHE A 235 -20.18 -11.91 4.26
C PHE A 235 -21.41 -12.55 4.90
N ALA A 236 -21.31 -13.09 6.11
CA ALA A 236 -22.39 -13.83 6.76
C ALA A 236 -23.74 -13.07 6.74
N HIS A 237 -23.70 -11.76 7.00
CA HIS A 237 -24.90 -10.92 7.07
C HIS A 237 -25.36 -10.36 5.71
N VAL A 238 -24.55 -10.46 4.64
CA VAL A 238 -24.92 -9.95 3.31
C VAL A 238 -25.22 -11.04 2.27
N ASN A 239 -24.82 -12.30 2.51
CA ASN A 239 -25.03 -13.40 1.56
C ASN A 239 -26.51 -13.55 1.16
N ARG A 240 -27.44 -13.44 2.14
CA ARG A 240 -28.87 -13.56 1.91
C ARG A 240 -29.41 -12.48 0.98
N VAL A 241 -29.00 -11.23 1.19
CA VAL A 241 -29.48 -10.10 0.37
C VAL A 241 -28.88 -10.10 -1.01
N ILE A 242 -27.62 -10.53 -1.17
CA ILE A 242 -26.99 -10.74 -2.48
C ILE A 242 -27.79 -11.77 -3.29
N ARG A 243 -28.13 -12.91 -2.67
CA ARG A 243 -28.96 -13.96 -3.29
C ARG A 243 -30.34 -13.45 -3.67
N ALA A 244 -30.99 -12.70 -2.78
CA ALA A 244 -32.32 -12.15 -3.00
C ALA A 244 -32.39 -11.08 -4.10
N THR A 245 -31.25 -10.39 -4.35
CA THR A 245 -31.18 -9.27 -5.31
C THR A 245 -30.43 -9.60 -6.60
N LYS A 246 -30.11 -10.87 -6.85
CA LYS A 246 -29.36 -11.33 -8.05
C LYS A 246 -30.04 -10.98 -9.39
N ASP A 247 -31.36 -10.85 -9.39
CA ASP A 247 -32.11 -10.46 -10.59
C ASP A 247 -32.14 -8.94 -10.80
N LYS A 248 -32.05 -8.18 -9.70
CA LYS A 248 -32.01 -6.71 -9.72
C LYS A 248 -30.61 -6.16 -10.03
N TYR A 249 -29.55 -6.81 -9.51
CA TYR A 249 -28.15 -6.41 -9.68
C TYR A 249 -27.32 -7.53 -10.31
N GLN A 250 -26.34 -7.14 -11.11
CA GLN A 250 -25.25 -8.03 -11.49
C GLN A 250 -24.15 -7.93 -10.43
N TRP A 251 -24.15 -8.87 -9.50
CA TRP A 251 -23.06 -9.00 -8.55
C TRP A 251 -21.81 -9.54 -9.22
N VAL A 252 -20.68 -8.88 -8.98
CA VAL A 252 -19.36 -9.19 -9.57
C VAL A 252 -18.37 -9.43 -8.45
N PHE A 253 -17.67 -10.55 -8.49
CA PHE A 253 -16.61 -10.89 -7.56
C PHE A 253 -15.27 -10.95 -8.26
N LEU A 254 -14.26 -10.26 -7.72
CA LEU A 254 -12.88 -10.31 -8.19
C LEU A 254 -11.97 -10.86 -7.09
N GLY A 255 -11.32 -11.98 -7.36
CA GLY A 255 -10.36 -12.65 -6.48
C GLY A 255 -10.95 -13.83 -5.74
N ALA A 256 -11.90 -13.63 -4.85
CA ALA A 256 -12.61 -14.69 -4.15
C ALA A 256 -14.10 -14.34 -3.96
N TYR A 257 -14.90 -15.34 -3.58
CA TYR A 257 -16.33 -15.19 -3.27
C TYR A 257 -16.72 -16.10 -2.09
N PRO A 258 -17.79 -15.78 -1.35
CA PRO A 258 -18.21 -16.58 -0.21
C PRO A 258 -18.87 -17.90 -0.66
N LEU A 259 -18.59 -18.98 0.06
CA LEU A 259 -19.06 -20.34 -0.26
C LEU A 259 -20.59 -20.43 -0.40
N PRO A 260 -21.43 -19.73 0.41
CA PRO A 260 -22.88 -19.74 0.24
C PRO A 260 -23.40 -19.25 -1.11
N LEU A 261 -22.58 -18.58 -1.91
CA LEU A 261 -22.95 -18.10 -3.25
C LEU A 261 -22.39 -18.97 -4.38
N HIS A 262 -21.74 -20.10 -4.05
CA HIS A 262 -21.06 -20.96 -5.02
C HIS A 262 -22.00 -21.46 -6.14
N ASP A 263 -23.23 -21.89 -5.81
CA ASP A 263 -24.22 -22.35 -6.77
C ASP A 263 -24.61 -21.25 -7.80
N LEU A 264 -24.72 -20.00 -7.35
CA LEU A 264 -25.03 -18.86 -8.22
C LEU A 264 -23.84 -18.47 -9.12
N ILE A 265 -22.61 -18.69 -8.67
CA ILE A 265 -21.40 -18.54 -9.50
C ILE A 265 -21.37 -19.64 -10.57
N GLN A 266 -21.64 -20.90 -10.21
CA GLN A 266 -21.67 -22.03 -11.14
C GLN A 266 -22.76 -21.91 -12.20
N SER A 267 -23.96 -21.42 -11.81
CA SER A 267 -25.08 -21.13 -12.74
C SER A 267 -24.89 -19.84 -13.56
N ARG A 268 -23.81 -19.08 -13.31
CA ARG A 268 -23.52 -17.76 -13.93
C ARG A 268 -24.57 -16.68 -13.65
N GLU A 269 -25.34 -16.84 -12.60
CA GLU A 269 -26.24 -15.78 -12.12
C GLU A 269 -25.48 -14.64 -11.45
N LEU A 270 -24.33 -14.97 -10.82
CA LEU A 270 -23.32 -14.01 -10.36
C LEU A 270 -22.07 -14.13 -11.21
N GLU A 271 -21.36 -13.03 -11.37
CA GLU A 271 -20.13 -12.97 -12.17
C GLU A 271 -18.90 -13.12 -11.27
N TYR A 272 -17.98 -14.01 -11.65
CA TYR A 272 -16.73 -14.23 -10.93
C TYR A 272 -15.53 -14.07 -11.86
N HIS A 273 -14.51 -13.41 -11.34
CA HIS A 273 -13.19 -13.27 -11.96
C HIS A 273 -12.12 -13.72 -10.97
N PRO A 274 -11.16 -14.54 -11.41
CA PRO A 274 -10.03 -14.90 -10.57
C PRO A 274 -9.17 -13.69 -10.24
N TRP A 275 -8.31 -13.84 -9.22
CA TRP A 275 -7.37 -12.79 -8.83
C TRP A 275 -6.46 -12.41 -10.01
N GLU A 276 -6.26 -11.11 -10.17
CA GLU A 276 -5.39 -10.58 -11.21
C GLU A 276 -3.99 -10.29 -10.63
N THR A 277 -2.98 -10.26 -11.50
CA THR A 277 -1.66 -9.80 -11.10
C THR A 277 -1.71 -8.33 -10.64
N LEU A 278 -0.82 -7.97 -9.74
CA LEU A 278 -0.80 -6.62 -9.18
C LEU A 278 -0.74 -5.54 -10.29
N TYR A 279 0.11 -5.75 -11.30
CA TYR A 279 0.31 -4.77 -12.37
C TYR A 279 -0.94 -4.57 -13.25
N ARG A 280 -1.76 -5.59 -13.42
CA ARG A 280 -2.98 -5.55 -14.21
C ARG A 280 -4.25 -5.28 -13.38
N TYR A 281 -4.12 -5.29 -12.06
CA TYR A 281 -5.26 -5.13 -11.15
C TYR A 281 -6.05 -3.84 -11.39
N PRO A 282 -5.43 -2.63 -11.53
CA PRO A 282 -6.19 -1.42 -11.80
C PRO A 282 -6.92 -1.45 -13.15
N GLU A 283 -6.27 -1.93 -14.20
CA GLU A 283 -6.90 -2.10 -15.51
C GLU A 283 -8.07 -3.09 -15.44
N ARG A 284 -7.89 -4.19 -14.67
CA ARG A 284 -8.93 -5.19 -14.50
C ARG A 284 -10.18 -4.60 -13.87
N ILE A 285 -10.06 -3.88 -12.76
CA ILE A 285 -11.20 -3.20 -12.12
C ILE A 285 -11.87 -2.23 -13.09
N ALA A 286 -11.10 -1.39 -13.76
CA ALA A 286 -11.62 -0.43 -14.72
C ALA A 286 -12.40 -1.12 -15.87
N ASN A 287 -11.98 -2.30 -16.31
CA ASN A 287 -12.60 -3.05 -17.41
C ASN A 287 -13.80 -3.91 -16.97
N LEU A 288 -14.03 -4.12 -15.68
CA LEU A 288 -15.24 -4.76 -15.18
C LEU A 288 -16.49 -3.88 -15.40
N ASN A 289 -16.33 -2.60 -15.68
CA ASN A 289 -17.43 -1.67 -15.99
C ASN A 289 -18.52 -1.67 -14.91
N VAL A 290 -18.11 -1.65 -13.66
CA VAL A 290 -19.03 -1.67 -12.51
C VAL A 290 -19.57 -0.28 -12.19
N ASN A 291 -20.72 -0.23 -11.54
CA ASN A 291 -21.37 1.01 -11.14
C ASN A 291 -21.02 1.39 -9.70
N MET A 292 -20.80 0.41 -8.83
CA MET A 292 -20.56 0.63 -7.40
C MET A 292 -19.76 -0.52 -6.81
N MET A 293 -19.08 -0.26 -5.70
CA MET A 293 -18.40 -1.28 -4.90
C MET A 293 -19.06 -1.48 -3.56
N VAL A 294 -18.81 -2.63 -2.92
CA VAL A 294 -19.20 -2.92 -1.54
C VAL A 294 -18.03 -3.48 -0.76
N ALA A 295 -17.97 -3.16 0.53
CA ALA A 295 -16.90 -3.62 1.43
C ALA A 295 -17.46 -4.08 2.78
N PRO A 296 -18.16 -5.23 2.82
CA PRO A 296 -18.60 -5.82 4.08
C PRO A 296 -17.43 -6.35 4.88
N LEU A 297 -17.52 -6.23 6.20
CA LEU A 297 -16.59 -6.75 7.19
C LEU A 297 -17.38 -7.16 8.45
N GLN A 298 -16.92 -8.16 9.19
CA GLN A 298 -17.40 -8.40 10.55
C GLN A 298 -16.80 -7.38 11.52
N ASP A 299 -17.55 -6.97 12.52
CA ASP A 299 -17.04 -6.18 13.64
C ASP A 299 -16.24 -7.06 14.61
N ASN A 300 -14.94 -7.18 14.35
CA ASN A 300 -13.96 -7.86 15.20
C ASN A 300 -12.64 -7.09 15.25
N THR A 301 -11.79 -7.41 16.22
CA THR A 301 -10.49 -6.76 16.45
C THR A 301 -9.61 -6.77 15.19
N PHE A 302 -9.55 -7.91 14.49
CA PHE A 302 -8.74 -8.05 13.29
C PHE A 302 -9.19 -7.10 12.17
N ASN A 303 -10.51 -7.01 11.94
CA ASN A 303 -11.06 -6.13 10.91
C ASN A 303 -10.98 -4.65 11.29
N LYS A 304 -11.09 -4.30 12.59
CA LYS A 304 -10.85 -2.92 13.07
C LYS A 304 -9.43 -2.44 12.82
N ALA A 305 -8.48 -3.35 12.76
CA ALA A 305 -7.08 -3.05 12.48
C ALA A 305 -6.74 -2.98 10.98
N LYS A 306 -7.67 -3.27 10.09
CA LYS A 306 -7.43 -3.13 8.64
C LYS A 306 -7.33 -1.67 8.23
N SER A 307 -6.61 -1.45 7.14
CA SER A 307 -6.64 -0.14 6.47
C SER A 307 -7.92 0.05 5.65
N ASP A 308 -8.26 1.30 5.36
CA ASP A 308 -9.36 1.72 4.51
C ASP A 308 -9.12 1.48 3.01
N LEU A 309 -8.24 0.55 2.65
CA LEU A 309 -7.72 0.38 1.29
C LEU A 309 -8.82 0.23 0.24
N LYS A 310 -9.84 -0.63 0.48
CA LYS A 310 -10.96 -0.80 -0.47
C LYS A 310 -11.72 0.51 -0.74
N PHE A 311 -11.87 1.35 0.29
CA PHE A 311 -12.50 2.67 0.16
C PHE A 311 -11.65 3.60 -0.72
N VAL A 312 -10.35 3.67 -0.45
CA VAL A 312 -9.43 4.53 -1.21
C VAL A 312 -9.26 4.05 -2.65
N GLU A 313 -9.23 2.73 -2.88
CA GLU A 313 -9.25 2.15 -4.23
C GLU A 313 -10.51 2.55 -5.00
N ALA A 314 -11.70 2.38 -4.42
CA ALA A 314 -12.95 2.80 -5.06
C ALA A 314 -12.94 4.30 -5.41
N CYS A 315 -12.48 5.14 -4.49
CA CYS A 315 -12.31 6.58 -4.70
C CYS A 315 -11.38 6.87 -5.90
N SER A 316 -10.30 6.09 -6.06
CA SER A 316 -9.34 6.26 -7.16
C SER A 316 -9.98 6.07 -8.55
N TYR A 317 -10.99 5.22 -8.64
CA TYR A 317 -11.78 5.02 -9.86
C TYR A 317 -12.99 5.96 -9.97
N GLY A 318 -13.27 6.76 -8.95
CA GLY A 318 -14.51 7.54 -8.86
C GLY A 318 -15.76 6.67 -8.68
N LEU A 319 -15.61 5.45 -8.17
CA LEU A 319 -16.72 4.54 -7.93
C LEU A 319 -17.31 4.79 -6.54
N PRO A 320 -18.63 4.98 -6.41
CA PRO A 320 -19.29 4.92 -5.13
C PRO A 320 -19.01 3.58 -4.44
N ILE A 321 -18.92 3.59 -3.12
CA ILE A 321 -18.73 2.36 -2.33
C ILE A 321 -19.60 2.42 -1.07
N ALA A 322 -20.29 1.31 -0.75
CA ALA A 322 -20.90 1.09 0.54
C ALA A 322 -19.97 0.23 1.40
N CYS A 323 -19.62 0.74 2.57
CA CYS A 323 -18.68 0.12 3.49
C CYS A 323 -19.41 -0.34 4.76
N GLN A 324 -18.90 -1.40 5.40
CA GLN A 324 -19.35 -1.77 6.73
C GLN A 324 -19.16 -0.60 7.71
N ASN A 325 -20.11 -0.38 8.60
CA ASN A 325 -20.02 0.62 9.65
C ASN A 325 -19.09 0.13 10.78
N ILE A 326 -17.79 0.26 10.53
CA ILE A 326 -16.69 -0.14 11.42
C ILE A 326 -15.60 0.93 11.36
N VAL A 327 -14.78 1.06 12.41
CA VAL A 327 -13.73 2.08 12.51
C VAL A 327 -12.78 2.12 11.30
N THR A 328 -12.52 0.99 10.67
CA THR A 328 -11.74 0.86 9.42
C THR A 328 -12.23 1.80 8.31
N TYR A 329 -13.53 2.01 8.23
CA TYR A 329 -14.19 2.87 7.23
C TYR A 329 -14.84 4.09 7.86
N GLU A 330 -14.29 4.63 8.96
CA GLU A 330 -14.87 5.80 9.66
C GLU A 330 -15.09 7.01 8.74
N ASN A 331 -14.20 7.20 7.75
CA ASN A 331 -14.24 8.30 6.80
C ASN A 331 -15.06 7.98 5.53
N ALA A 332 -15.64 6.79 5.40
CA ALA A 332 -16.50 6.46 4.28
C ALA A 332 -17.88 7.14 4.43
N PRO A 333 -18.41 7.78 3.37
CA PRO A 333 -19.68 8.51 3.47
C PRO A 333 -20.92 7.63 3.47
N TYR A 334 -20.80 6.38 3.00
CA TYR A 334 -21.90 5.42 2.91
C TYR A 334 -21.55 4.19 3.73
N LYS A 335 -22.18 4.06 4.88
CA LYS A 335 -21.94 2.97 5.86
C LYS A 335 -23.21 2.22 6.16
N PHE A 336 -23.12 0.89 6.32
CA PHE A 336 -24.23 0.00 6.63
C PHE A 336 -23.86 -0.93 7.79
N ASP A 337 -24.85 -1.29 8.59
CA ASP A 337 -24.73 -2.31 9.64
C ASP A 337 -25.31 -3.65 9.18
N THR A 338 -26.33 -3.63 8.32
CA THR A 338 -27.03 -4.81 7.83
C THR A 338 -26.95 -4.94 6.31
N GLY A 339 -27.22 -6.16 5.79
CA GLY A 339 -27.30 -6.38 4.35
C GLY A 339 -28.45 -5.60 3.70
N GLU A 340 -29.54 -5.41 4.38
CA GLU A 340 -30.70 -4.63 3.93
C GLU A 340 -30.31 -3.15 3.77
N GLU A 341 -29.66 -2.55 4.76
CA GLU A 341 -29.16 -1.17 4.67
C GLU A 341 -28.13 -1.01 3.53
N MET A 342 -27.28 -2.02 3.30
CA MET A 342 -26.37 -2.02 2.16
C MET A 342 -27.16 -1.89 0.83
N ILE A 343 -28.27 -2.62 0.68
CA ILE A 343 -29.11 -2.53 -0.52
C ILE A 343 -29.81 -1.17 -0.62
N ASP A 344 -30.29 -0.63 0.49
CA ASP A 344 -30.92 0.71 0.50
C ASP A 344 -29.92 1.80 0.04
N ILE A 345 -28.65 1.70 0.47
CA ILE A 345 -27.58 2.59 0.00
C ILE A 345 -27.34 2.40 -1.50
N VAL A 346 -27.27 1.17 -1.99
CA VAL A 346 -27.08 0.87 -3.42
C VAL A 346 -28.24 1.46 -4.24
N ASP A 347 -29.48 1.28 -3.79
CA ASP A 347 -30.67 1.82 -4.43
C ASP A 347 -30.65 3.36 -4.46
N ASP A 348 -30.34 4.00 -3.35
CA ASP A 348 -30.28 5.45 -3.23
C ASP A 348 -29.20 6.05 -4.15
N VAL A 349 -27.98 5.49 -4.10
CA VAL A 349 -26.82 5.96 -4.91
C VAL A 349 -27.12 5.84 -6.41
N LEU A 350 -27.76 4.75 -6.82
CA LEU A 350 -28.05 4.46 -8.22
C LEU A 350 -29.42 5.00 -8.71
N SER A 351 -30.19 5.64 -7.84
CA SER A 351 -31.57 6.08 -8.14
C SER A 351 -31.70 7.04 -9.31
N LYS A 352 -30.75 7.98 -9.45
CA LYS A 352 -30.77 9.03 -10.48
C LYS A 352 -29.36 9.33 -10.99
N LYS A 353 -29.19 9.43 -12.31
CA LYS A 353 -27.91 9.69 -12.97
C LYS A 353 -27.18 10.91 -12.40
N GLY A 354 -27.87 12.04 -12.24
CA GLY A 354 -27.25 13.25 -11.71
C GLY A 354 -26.71 13.09 -10.29
N ARG A 355 -27.44 12.36 -9.42
CA ARG A 355 -26.98 11.98 -8.07
C ARG A 355 -25.75 11.09 -8.15
N TYR A 356 -25.80 10.04 -8.95
CA TYR A 356 -24.71 9.09 -9.14
C TYR A 356 -23.42 9.79 -9.59
N MET A 357 -23.50 10.65 -10.63
CA MET A 357 -22.35 11.40 -11.14
C MET A 357 -21.78 12.38 -10.12
N ASN A 358 -22.63 13.04 -9.32
CA ASN A 358 -22.17 13.93 -8.24
C ASN A 358 -21.43 13.12 -7.15
N ILE A 359 -21.91 11.94 -6.79
CA ILE A 359 -21.25 11.06 -5.83
C ILE A 359 -19.91 10.59 -6.40
N SER A 360 -19.89 10.14 -7.65
CA SER A 360 -18.65 9.72 -8.34
C SER A 360 -17.57 10.82 -8.33
N ALA A 361 -17.95 12.06 -8.66
CA ALA A 361 -17.03 13.19 -8.60
C ALA A 361 -16.50 13.46 -7.18
N LYS A 362 -17.35 13.33 -6.16
CA LYS A 362 -16.93 13.46 -4.75
C LYS A 362 -15.95 12.36 -4.34
N MET A 363 -16.20 11.09 -4.75
CA MET A 363 -15.27 9.99 -4.51
C MET A 363 -13.91 10.29 -5.14
N ARG A 364 -13.87 10.71 -6.39
CA ARG A 364 -12.63 11.10 -7.06
C ARG A 364 -11.89 12.21 -6.32
N LYS A 365 -12.60 13.24 -5.87
CA LYS A 365 -11.98 14.33 -5.11
C LYS A 365 -11.35 13.86 -3.80
N LEU A 366 -11.94 12.87 -3.13
CA LEU A 366 -11.32 12.24 -1.95
C LEU A 366 -10.01 11.54 -2.29
N ALA A 367 -9.96 10.83 -3.43
CA ALA A 367 -8.71 10.20 -3.88
C ALA A 367 -7.61 11.24 -4.15
N ASP A 368 -7.95 12.43 -4.65
CA ASP A 368 -6.97 13.47 -4.98
C ASP A 368 -6.18 13.96 -3.75
N THR A 369 -6.73 13.83 -2.53
CA THR A 369 -6.02 14.14 -1.28
C THR A 369 -5.14 12.99 -0.79
N ARG A 370 -5.30 11.80 -1.35
CA ARG A 370 -4.68 10.56 -0.87
C ARG A 370 -3.59 10.01 -1.81
N TRP A 371 -3.28 10.68 -2.93
CA TRP A 371 -2.22 10.19 -3.83
C TRP A 371 -0.86 10.17 -3.14
N LEU A 372 -0.12 9.08 -3.37
CA LEU A 372 1.24 8.91 -2.83
C LEU A 372 2.18 10.03 -3.30
N GLU A 373 1.98 10.52 -4.53
CA GLU A 373 2.76 11.60 -5.16
C GLU A 373 2.45 13.00 -4.60
N ASN A 374 1.44 13.15 -3.74
CA ASN A 374 1.19 14.43 -3.08
C ASN A 374 2.35 14.78 -2.16
N GLU A 375 2.79 16.04 -2.20
CA GLU A 375 3.96 16.50 -1.44
C GLU A 375 3.84 16.21 0.06
N ASP A 376 2.67 16.46 0.66
CA ASP A 376 2.43 16.16 2.08
C ASP A 376 2.58 14.67 2.39
N ASN A 377 2.15 13.79 1.49
CA ASN A 377 2.26 12.35 1.69
C ASN A 377 3.70 11.85 1.48
N ILE A 378 4.42 12.41 0.50
CA ILE A 378 5.86 12.17 0.31
C ILE A 378 6.63 12.61 1.56
N ASN A 379 6.34 13.81 2.07
CA ASN A 379 7.02 14.38 3.23
C ASN A 379 6.85 13.53 4.49
N LYS A 380 5.70 12.86 4.68
CA LYS A 380 5.52 11.90 5.78
C LYS A 380 6.53 10.76 5.73
N TYR A 381 6.83 10.24 4.53
CA TYR A 381 7.87 9.22 4.38
C TYR A 381 9.28 9.79 4.56
N VAL A 382 9.56 11.00 4.07
CA VAL A 382 10.84 11.67 4.30
C VAL A 382 11.06 11.88 5.80
N GLU A 383 10.07 12.40 6.51
CA GLU A 383 10.13 12.60 7.96
C GLU A 383 10.25 11.29 8.73
N LEU A 384 9.52 10.25 8.32
CA LEU A 384 9.64 8.91 8.88
C LEU A 384 11.07 8.41 8.86
N HIS A 385 11.78 8.61 7.77
CA HIS A 385 13.11 8.06 7.57
C HIS A 385 14.23 8.96 8.14
N THR A 386 13.97 10.26 8.37
CA THR A 386 15.03 11.23 8.71
C THR A 386 14.91 11.84 10.11
N LEU A 387 13.68 12.02 10.60
CA LEU A 387 13.47 12.67 11.89
C LEU A 387 13.37 11.65 13.04
N PRO A 388 13.97 11.93 14.20
CA PRO A 388 13.68 11.18 15.42
C PRO A 388 12.19 11.18 15.74
N TYR A 389 11.68 10.09 16.31
CA TYR A 389 10.27 9.89 16.61
C TYR A 389 9.59 11.10 17.29
N GLY A 390 10.15 11.60 18.38
CA GLY A 390 9.54 12.71 19.14
C GLY A 390 9.51 14.07 18.41
N HIS A 391 10.29 14.25 17.35
CA HIS A 391 10.25 15.48 16.54
C HIS A 391 9.06 15.50 15.57
N ARG A 392 8.64 14.34 15.07
CA ARG A 392 7.49 14.22 14.15
C ARG A 392 6.18 14.57 14.86
N ASP A 393 5.98 14.03 16.05
CA ASP A 393 4.78 14.31 16.83
C ASP A 393 4.64 15.80 17.19
N ARG A 394 5.74 16.50 17.49
CA ARG A 394 5.73 17.94 17.73
C ARG A 394 5.35 18.74 16.48
N LYS A 395 5.84 18.37 15.29
CA LYS A 395 5.47 19.05 14.05
C LYS A 395 3.99 18.87 13.74
N LEU A 396 3.45 17.66 13.88
CA LEU A 396 2.02 17.39 13.71
C LEU A 396 1.16 18.16 14.70
N LEU A 397 1.53 18.19 15.99
CA LEU A 397 0.86 18.98 17.01
C LEU A 397 0.91 20.49 16.72
N ASN A 398 2.05 21.00 16.25
CA ASN A 398 2.19 22.42 15.89
C ASN A 398 1.38 22.76 14.64
N ALA A 399 1.31 21.87 13.64
CA ALA A 399 0.46 22.06 12.45
C ALA A 399 -1.04 22.05 12.79
N VAL A 400 -1.47 21.14 13.68
CA VAL A 400 -2.86 21.07 14.16
C VAL A 400 -3.23 22.30 15.01
N ASN A 401 -2.29 22.84 15.78
CA ASN A 401 -2.51 24.00 16.64
C ASN A 401 -2.26 25.35 15.95
N GLY A 402 -1.97 25.36 14.64
CA GLY A 402 -1.74 26.60 13.88
C GLY A 402 -0.47 27.38 14.29
N ILE A 403 0.45 26.74 15.01
CA ILE A 403 1.72 27.35 15.41
C ILE A 403 2.73 27.04 14.30
N VAL A 404 2.85 27.97 13.36
CA VAL A 404 3.95 27.98 12.37
C VAL A 404 5.20 28.40 13.12
N ALA A 405 6.22 27.54 13.13
CA ALA A 405 7.55 27.86 13.66
C ALA A 405 8.35 28.67 12.65
#